data_330cbf409c7d18303470133357a2cabe
#
_entry.id   330cbf409c7d18303470133357a2cabe
#
_cell.length_a   1.000
_cell.length_b   1.000
_cell.length_c   1.000
_cell.angle_alpha   90.00
_cell.angle_beta   90.00
_cell.angle_gamma   90.00
#
_symmetry.space_group_name_H-M   'P 1'
#
loop_
_entity.id
_entity.type
_entity.pdbx_description
1 polymer ?
#
loop_
_entity_poly.entity_id
_entity_poly.type
_entity_poly.pdbx_seq_one_letter_code
_entity_poly.pdbx_strand_id
1 'polypeptide(L)'
;MPKNQICQRVEALRQFMDKHGLDAFVFPSSDPHNGEYVPSHWKTREWISGFNGSAGTAVVTRGRAALWTDSRYFLAAEEQLQETPFALMRERIPGTPSVAEWLSEEIGTGGRVGVDGWVFSIAEEHALREELAFHGLDLVLAEDPAETLWEERPAIPQAPVCLHPIAYAGKSAADKIKDLRERLQARHVEATLVCKLDEVAWLANIRGTDVHCCPLVVAYMWVTQQKAVLYVDDAKLDDTVRKALLEQGIECRPYGSLVQDLPVCGVQSVLLDVNSTNSRLGELLPEACKIVSGGSLIAPEKAVKNETEINGFRNAMYRDGIAMVKFLHWLLPAVKTGDQTELSVSRKLEEFRAMQPLYKGLSFDTIAGYAAHGAIVHYEADEKSDCELLPKGLLLLDSGAQYQDGTTDITRTIALGTLTEQERIDYTLVLRGHIRLAMVRFPAGSTGTQLDVCARYAMWQQGVNYL
;
A
#
# COMPACT_ATOMS: atom_id res chain seq x y z
N MET A 1 11.53 -17.60 -2.78
CA MET A 1 11.04 -18.86 -2.12
C MET A 1 11.36 -20.10 -2.96
N PRO A 2 11.56 -21.29 -2.36
CA PRO A 2 11.67 -22.53 -3.11
C PRO A 2 10.34 -22.85 -3.83
N LYS A 3 10.36 -22.99 -5.14
CA LYS A 3 9.17 -23.21 -5.99
C LYS A 3 8.36 -24.46 -5.62
N ASN A 4 9.03 -25.48 -5.08
CA ASN A 4 8.36 -26.68 -4.56
C ASN A 4 7.43 -26.39 -3.37
N GLN A 5 7.75 -25.41 -2.53
CA GLN A 5 6.87 -25.01 -1.41
C GLN A 5 5.57 -24.38 -1.91
N ILE A 6 5.61 -23.61 -3.00
CA ILE A 6 4.41 -23.00 -3.60
C ILE A 6 3.45 -24.09 -4.09
N CYS A 7 3.97 -25.13 -4.75
CA CYS A 7 3.15 -26.28 -5.17
C CYS A 7 2.49 -26.98 -3.97
N GLN A 8 3.23 -27.17 -2.87
CA GLN A 8 2.69 -27.79 -1.65
C GLN A 8 1.62 -26.94 -0.99
N ARG A 9 1.80 -25.61 -0.93
CA ARG A 9 0.82 -24.67 -0.39
C ARG A 9 -0.46 -24.65 -1.21
N VAL A 10 -0.37 -24.65 -2.54
CA VAL A 10 -1.52 -24.72 -3.44
C VAL A 10 -2.29 -26.02 -3.22
N GLU A 11 -1.61 -27.16 -3.04
CA GLU A 11 -2.25 -28.43 -2.78
C GLU A 11 -2.92 -28.46 -1.39
N ALA A 12 -2.27 -27.93 -0.36
CA ALA A 12 -2.87 -27.80 0.96
C ALA A 12 -4.11 -26.87 0.94
N LEU A 13 -4.06 -25.78 0.17
CA LEU A 13 -5.21 -24.90 -0.04
C LEU A 13 -6.37 -25.61 -0.74
N ARG A 14 -6.11 -26.46 -1.74
CA ARG A 14 -7.14 -27.26 -2.40
C ARG A 14 -7.85 -28.20 -1.43
N GLN A 15 -7.10 -28.84 -0.52
CA GLN A 15 -7.68 -29.67 0.54
C GLN A 15 -8.53 -28.84 1.52
N PHE A 16 -8.10 -27.62 1.87
CA PHE A 16 -8.90 -26.68 2.64
C PHE A 16 -10.20 -26.31 1.89
N MET A 17 -10.12 -25.98 0.62
CA MET A 17 -11.27 -25.66 -0.22
C MET A 17 -12.27 -26.82 -0.29
N ASP A 18 -11.81 -28.05 -0.48
CA ASP A 18 -12.67 -29.25 -0.51
C ASP A 18 -13.41 -29.43 0.82
N LYS A 19 -12.73 -29.25 1.95
CA LYS A 19 -13.32 -29.35 3.28
C LYS A 19 -14.42 -28.30 3.53
N HIS A 20 -14.27 -27.10 2.93
CA HIS A 20 -15.21 -25.98 3.11
C HIS A 20 -16.22 -25.87 1.96
N GLY A 21 -16.20 -26.80 1.01
CA GLY A 21 -17.10 -26.81 -0.14
C GLY A 21 -16.91 -25.62 -1.05
N LEU A 22 -15.66 -25.19 -1.26
CA LEU A 22 -15.27 -24.09 -2.15
C LEU A 22 -14.66 -24.66 -3.44
N ASP A 23 -14.91 -23.99 -4.56
CA ASP A 23 -14.36 -24.34 -5.87
C ASP A 23 -13.17 -23.48 -6.25
N ALA A 24 -13.06 -22.30 -5.65
CA ALA A 24 -11.94 -21.39 -5.80
C ALA A 24 -11.70 -20.57 -4.52
N PHE A 25 -10.49 -19.98 -4.40
CA PHE A 25 -10.16 -19.00 -3.36
C PHE A 25 -9.36 -17.84 -3.97
N VAL A 26 -9.69 -16.61 -3.54
CA VAL A 26 -9.08 -15.36 -4.04
C VAL A 26 -8.30 -14.68 -2.93
N PHE A 27 -7.04 -14.34 -3.21
CA PHE A 27 -6.12 -13.63 -2.31
C PHE A 27 -5.75 -12.26 -2.90
N PRO A 28 -6.22 -11.15 -2.33
CA PRO A 28 -5.84 -9.80 -2.77
C PRO A 28 -4.48 -9.37 -2.20
N SER A 29 -3.95 -8.26 -2.67
CA SER A 29 -2.83 -7.55 -2.05
C SER A 29 -3.37 -6.54 -1.04
N SER A 30 -3.90 -7.01 0.07
CA SER A 30 -4.54 -6.16 1.07
C SER A 30 -4.37 -6.72 2.48
N ASP A 31 -4.66 -5.89 3.47
CA ASP A 31 -4.74 -6.22 4.88
C ASP A 31 -6.07 -5.70 5.48
N PRO A 32 -6.38 -5.96 6.76
CA PRO A 32 -7.62 -5.50 7.39
C PRO A 32 -7.81 -3.98 7.43
N HIS A 33 -6.77 -3.22 7.11
CA HIS A 33 -6.74 -1.76 7.13
C HIS A 33 -6.71 -1.13 5.73
N ASN A 34 -6.66 -1.96 4.69
CA ASN A 34 -6.55 -1.55 3.29
C ASN A 34 -5.37 -0.60 3.06
N GLY A 35 -4.19 -0.98 3.58
CA GLY A 35 -2.93 -0.24 3.44
C GLY A 35 -2.23 -0.55 2.12
N GLU A 36 -1.47 0.41 1.58
CA GLU A 36 -0.65 0.21 0.39
C GLU A 36 0.49 -0.79 0.66
N TYR A 37 1.12 -0.68 1.82
CA TYR A 37 2.14 -1.61 2.29
C TYR A 37 1.56 -2.54 3.34
N VAL A 38 1.49 -3.82 2.98
CA VAL A 38 0.89 -4.87 3.81
C VAL A 38 1.92 -5.39 4.80
N PRO A 39 1.65 -5.38 6.13
CA PRO A 39 2.50 -6.04 7.11
C PRO A 39 2.66 -7.53 6.82
N SER A 40 3.81 -8.11 7.16
CA SER A 40 4.19 -9.48 6.81
C SER A 40 3.16 -10.53 7.22
N HIS A 41 2.43 -10.31 8.31
CA HIS A 41 1.37 -11.20 8.78
C HIS A 41 0.25 -11.42 7.73
N TRP A 42 -0.11 -10.38 6.97
CA TRP A 42 -1.20 -10.42 5.98
C TRP A 42 -0.73 -10.58 4.53
N LYS A 43 0.54 -10.83 4.27
CA LYS A 43 1.07 -11.07 2.92
C LYS A 43 0.68 -12.47 2.37
N THR A 44 -0.59 -12.83 2.49
CA THR A 44 -1.13 -14.15 2.11
C THR A 44 -1.04 -14.40 0.61
N ARG A 45 -1.23 -13.37 -0.23
CA ARG A 45 -1.05 -13.46 -1.67
C ARG A 45 0.42 -13.79 -2.04
N GLU A 46 1.39 -13.14 -1.40
CA GLU A 46 2.82 -13.46 -1.56
C GLU A 46 3.14 -14.87 -1.08
N TRP A 47 2.59 -15.25 0.09
CA TRP A 47 2.77 -16.58 0.65
C TRP A 47 2.30 -17.69 -0.30
N ILE A 48 1.09 -17.55 -0.89
CA ILE A 48 0.52 -18.61 -1.74
C ILE A 48 1.14 -18.66 -3.14
N SER A 49 1.53 -17.51 -3.71
CA SER A 49 1.99 -17.42 -5.11
C SER A 49 3.51 -17.32 -5.27
N GLY A 50 4.22 -16.83 -4.26
CA GLY A 50 5.65 -16.48 -4.34
C GLY A 50 5.93 -15.14 -5.03
N PHE A 51 4.90 -14.45 -5.50
CA PHE A 51 5.04 -13.12 -6.11
C PHE A 51 5.04 -12.04 -5.03
N ASN A 52 6.09 -11.20 -4.96
CA ASN A 52 6.30 -10.19 -3.92
C ASN A 52 5.92 -8.75 -4.31
N GLY A 53 5.55 -8.49 -5.57
CA GLY A 53 5.10 -7.15 -5.99
C GLY A 53 3.96 -6.62 -5.12
N SER A 54 3.83 -5.30 -4.93
CA SER A 54 2.83 -4.74 -4.00
C SER A 54 1.38 -4.80 -4.51
N ALA A 55 1.16 -5.02 -5.80
CA ALA A 55 -0.18 -5.09 -6.40
C ALA A 55 -0.38 -6.40 -7.17
N GLY A 56 -1.52 -7.05 -6.93
CA GLY A 56 -1.95 -8.26 -7.65
C GLY A 56 -2.97 -9.07 -6.88
N THR A 57 -3.63 -9.97 -7.59
CA THR A 57 -4.63 -10.89 -7.05
C THR A 57 -4.27 -12.31 -7.45
N ALA A 58 -4.07 -13.18 -6.48
CA ALA A 58 -3.86 -14.61 -6.75
C ALA A 58 -5.18 -15.37 -6.61
N VAL A 59 -5.44 -16.26 -7.55
CA VAL A 59 -6.65 -17.09 -7.56
C VAL A 59 -6.24 -18.55 -7.73
N VAL A 60 -6.78 -19.42 -6.89
CA VAL A 60 -6.57 -20.85 -6.96
C VAL A 60 -7.91 -21.54 -7.13
N THR A 61 -8.01 -22.41 -8.14
CA THR A 61 -9.13 -23.34 -8.34
C THR A 61 -8.68 -24.77 -8.03
N ARG A 62 -9.59 -25.71 -8.09
CA ARG A 62 -9.26 -27.14 -7.94
C ARG A 62 -8.25 -27.64 -8.97
N GLY A 63 -8.24 -27.07 -10.18
CA GLY A 63 -7.38 -27.50 -11.28
C GLY A 63 -6.22 -26.57 -11.61
N ARG A 64 -6.41 -25.28 -11.49
CA ARG A 64 -5.46 -24.25 -11.95
C ARG A 64 -5.19 -23.17 -10.89
N ALA A 65 -4.20 -22.33 -11.17
CA ALA A 65 -3.94 -21.12 -10.40
C ALA A 65 -3.48 -20.01 -11.34
N ALA A 66 -3.85 -18.77 -11.03
CA ALA A 66 -3.47 -17.60 -11.81
C ALA A 66 -3.20 -16.39 -10.92
N LEU A 67 -2.37 -15.47 -11.41
CA LEU A 67 -2.05 -14.21 -10.74
C LEU A 67 -2.30 -13.04 -11.70
N TRP A 68 -3.18 -12.15 -11.33
CA TRP A 68 -3.39 -10.86 -11.99
C TRP A 68 -2.46 -9.82 -11.37
N THR A 69 -1.80 -9.01 -12.22
CA THR A 69 -1.04 -7.85 -11.79
C THR A 69 -1.00 -6.81 -12.90
N ASP A 70 -0.60 -5.57 -12.57
CA ASP A 70 -0.53 -4.47 -13.52
C ASP A 70 0.87 -4.33 -14.18
N SER A 71 0.98 -3.39 -15.13
CA SER A 71 2.17 -3.23 -15.96
C SER A 71 3.46 -2.92 -15.20
N ARG A 72 3.38 -2.41 -13.98
CA ARG A 72 4.55 -2.14 -13.13
C ARG A 72 5.31 -3.43 -12.76
N TYR A 73 4.63 -4.56 -12.79
CA TYR A 73 5.11 -5.84 -12.28
C TYR A 73 5.21 -6.94 -13.34
N PHE A 74 4.85 -6.73 -14.61
CA PHE A 74 4.82 -7.80 -15.59
C PHE A 74 6.14 -8.56 -15.69
N LEU A 75 7.26 -7.84 -15.77
CA LEU A 75 8.60 -8.44 -15.87
C LEU A 75 8.97 -9.24 -14.61
N ALA A 76 8.75 -8.65 -13.43
CA ALA A 76 9.02 -9.31 -12.16
C ALA A 76 8.14 -10.54 -11.96
N ALA A 77 6.85 -10.46 -12.31
CA ALA A 77 5.92 -11.59 -12.21
C ALA A 77 6.27 -12.71 -13.19
N GLU A 78 6.68 -12.40 -14.44
CA GLU A 78 7.17 -13.41 -15.38
C GLU A 78 8.32 -14.23 -14.81
N GLU A 79 9.27 -13.59 -14.14
CA GLU A 79 10.41 -14.27 -13.54
C GLU A 79 10.02 -15.06 -12.29
N GLN A 80 9.26 -14.44 -11.38
CA GLN A 80 8.94 -15.01 -10.08
C GLN A 80 7.96 -16.19 -10.17
N LEU A 81 7.03 -16.17 -11.14
CA LEU A 81 6.06 -17.25 -11.35
C LEU A 81 6.58 -18.43 -12.18
N GLN A 82 7.79 -18.34 -12.75
CA GLN A 82 8.39 -19.47 -13.46
C GLN A 82 8.46 -20.73 -12.59
N GLU A 83 8.08 -21.88 -13.14
CA GLU A 83 8.04 -23.19 -12.45
C GLU A 83 7.12 -23.24 -11.21
N THR A 84 6.20 -22.29 -11.08
CA THR A 84 5.09 -22.33 -10.12
C THR A 84 3.80 -22.75 -10.84
N PRO A 85 2.74 -23.14 -10.10
CA PRO A 85 1.46 -23.46 -10.73
C PRO A 85 0.68 -22.25 -11.24
N PHE A 86 1.17 -21.03 -11.01
CA PHE A 86 0.46 -19.78 -11.33
C PHE A 86 0.72 -19.32 -12.77
N ALA A 87 -0.36 -19.11 -13.54
CA ALA A 87 -0.33 -18.41 -14.82
C ALA A 87 -0.37 -16.90 -14.57
N LEU A 88 0.46 -16.12 -15.30
CA LEU A 88 0.42 -14.66 -15.26
C LEU A 88 -0.72 -14.12 -16.12
N MET A 89 -1.59 -13.33 -15.50
CA MET A 89 -2.67 -12.56 -16.14
C MET A 89 -2.29 -11.07 -16.11
N ARG A 90 -2.05 -10.49 -17.30
CA ARG A 90 -1.63 -9.10 -17.43
C ARG A 90 -2.85 -8.18 -17.47
N GLU A 91 -3.12 -7.49 -16.36
CA GLU A 91 -4.26 -6.57 -16.25
C GLU A 91 -4.22 -5.47 -17.32
N ARG A 92 -5.40 -5.11 -17.79
CA ARG A 92 -5.61 -4.04 -18.80
C ARG A 92 -4.97 -4.31 -20.17
N ILE A 93 -4.47 -5.53 -20.41
CA ILE A 93 -4.04 -5.95 -21.75
C ILE A 93 -5.22 -6.59 -22.46
N PRO A 94 -5.51 -6.17 -23.71
CA PRO A 94 -6.62 -6.74 -24.47
C PRO A 94 -6.52 -8.27 -24.57
N GLY A 95 -7.63 -8.96 -24.25
CA GLY A 95 -7.72 -10.42 -24.26
C GLY A 95 -7.35 -11.08 -22.92
N THR A 96 -6.93 -10.35 -21.90
CA THR A 96 -6.80 -10.86 -20.55
C THR A 96 -8.18 -10.87 -19.88
N PRO A 97 -8.70 -12.03 -19.43
CA PRO A 97 -9.98 -12.11 -18.75
C PRO A 97 -9.93 -11.44 -17.36
N SER A 98 -11.06 -10.93 -16.89
CA SER A 98 -11.21 -10.56 -15.48
C SER A 98 -11.15 -11.82 -14.58
N VAL A 99 -11.02 -11.62 -13.27
CA VAL A 99 -11.06 -12.74 -12.31
C VAL A 99 -12.36 -13.53 -12.42
N ALA A 100 -13.50 -12.83 -12.52
CA ALA A 100 -14.80 -13.48 -12.59
C ALA A 100 -15.03 -14.19 -13.94
N GLU A 101 -14.61 -13.60 -15.05
CA GLU A 101 -14.64 -14.24 -16.38
C GLU A 101 -13.82 -15.54 -16.35
N TRP A 102 -12.57 -15.46 -15.89
CA TRP A 102 -11.71 -16.64 -15.81
C TRP A 102 -12.29 -17.73 -14.89
N LEU A 103 -12.81 -17.35 -13.71
CA LEU A 103 -13.44 -18.30 -12.79
C LEU A 103 -14.67 -18.98 -13.41
N SER A 104 -15.48 -18.24 -14.19
CA SER A 104 -16.65 -18.81 -14.82
C SER A 104 -16.30 -19.91 -15.86
N GLU A 105 -15.17 -19.74 -16.55
CA GLU A 105 -14.64 -20.76 -17.47
C GLU A 105 -14.07 -21.97 -16.74
N GLU A 106 -13.43 -21.75 -15.58
CA GLU A 106 -12.72 -22.82 -14.83
C GLU A 106 -13.65 -23.68 -13.96
N ILE A 107 -14.66 -23.10 -13.32
CA ILE A 107 -15.47 -23.81 -12.33
C ILE A 107 -16.95 -23.94 -12.73
N GLY A 108 -17.40 -23.16 -13.75
CA GLY A 108 -18.77 -23.24 -14.27
C GLY A 108 -19.82 -22.68 -13.32
N THR A 109 -21.07 -22.63 -13.81
CA THR A 109 -22.21 -22.07 -13.07
C THR A 109 -22.50 -22.81 -11.76
N GLY A 110 -22.79 -22.07 -10.69
CA GLY A 110 -23.05 -22.60 -9.34
C GLY A 110 -21.76 -22.81 -8.53
N GLY A 111 -20.60 -22.50 -9.10
CA GLY A 111 -19.32 -22.56 -8.38
C GLY A 111 -19.24 -21.56 -7.23
N ARG A 112 -18.60 -21.99 -6.13
CA ARG A 112 -18.46 -21.22 -4.89
C ARG A 112 -17.04 -20.67 -4.72
N VAL A 113 -16.91 -19.34 -4.70
CA VAL A 113 -15.63 -18.61 -4.61
C VAL A 113 -15.44 -18.09 -3.20
N GLY A 114 -14.42 -18.58 -2.51
CA GLY A 114 -14.05 -18.15 -1.15
C GLY A 114 -13.18 -16.90 -1.16
N VAL A 115 -13.45 -15.98 -0.23
CA VAL A 115 -12.60 -14.83 0.11
C VAL A 115 -12.54 -14.64 1.63
N ASP A 116 -11.42 -14.12 2.12
CA ASP A 116 -11.35 -13.65 3.51
C ASP A 116 -11.89 -12.22 3.60
N GLY A 117 -13.04 -12.03 4.25
CA GLY A 117 -13.67 -10.72 4.40
C GLY A 117 -12.90 -9.73 5.27
N TRP A 118 -11.83 -10.14 5.97
CA TRP A 118 -10.95 -9.22 6.70
C TRP A 118 -10.03 -8.43 5.77
N VAL A 119 -9.70 -8.97 4.59
CA VAL A 119 -8.76 -8.35 3.65
C VAL A 119 -9.44 -7.84 2.37
N PHE A 120 -10.76 -7.86 2.32
CA PHE A 120 -11.57 -7.21 1.29
C PHE A 120 -12.34 -6.04 1.91
N SER A 121 -12.26 -4.87 1.29
CA SER A 121 -13.15 -3.77 1.66
C SER A 121 -14.61 -4.10 1.30
N ILE A 122 -15.56 -3.42 1.93
CA ILE A 122 -16.99 -3.57 1.63
C ILE A 122 -17.27 -3.33 0.14
N ALA A 123 -16.61 -2.31 -0.45
CA ALA A 123 -16.79 -1.98 -1.86
C ALA A 123 -16.21 -3.04 -2.80
N GLU A 124 -15.01 -3.55 -2.50
CA GLU A 124 -14.37 -4.61 -3.30
C GLU A 124 -15.15 -5.93 -3.21
N GLU A 125 -15.60 -6.30 -2.03
CA GLU A 125 -16.39 -7.50 -1.81
C GLU A 125 -17.71 -7.44 -2.57
N HIS A 126 -18.45 -6.31 -2.48
CA HIS A 126 -19.68 -6.10 -3.22
C HIS A 126 -19.44 -6.14 -4.74
N ALA A 127 -18.41 -5.44 -5.23
CA ALA A 127 -18.10 -5.42 -6.67
C ALA A 127 -17.78 -6.84 -7.19
N LEU A 128 -16.94 -7.59 -6.46
CA LEU A 128 -16.60 -8.96 -6.82
C LEU A 128 -17.85 -9.88 -6.76
N ARG A 129 -18.69 -9.73 -5.76
CA ARG A 129 -19.96 -10.48 -5.63
C ARG A 129 -20.89 -10.23 -6.79
N GLU A 130 -21.08 -8.98 -7.21
CA GLU A 130 -21.92 -8.61 -8.35
C GLU A 130 -21.36 -9.19 -9.65
N GLU A 131 -20.05 -9.07 -9.87
CA GLU A 131 -19.39 -9.60 -11.06
C GLU A 131 -19.46 -11.14 -11.11
N LEU A 132 -19.20 -11.84 -10.02
CA LEU A 132 -19.34 -13.29 -9.92
C LEU A 132 -20.80 -13.73 -10.16
N ALA A 133 -21.76 -13.06 -9.54
CA ALA A 133 -23.18 -13.36 -9.74
C ALA A 133 -23.64 -13.17 -11.19
N PHE A 134 -23.10 -12.18 -11.92
CA PHE A 134 -23.36 -12.02 -13.35
C PHE A 134 -22.92 -13.25 -14.16
N HIS A 135 -21.86 -13.93 -13.73
CA HIS A 135 -21.37 -15.17 -14.31
C HIS A 135 -21.98 -16.45 -13.70
N GLY A 136 -22.96 -16.32 -12.78
CA GLY A 136 -23.61 -17.44 -12.12
C GLY A 136 -22.78 -18.14 -11.06
N LEU A 137 -21.85 -17.41 -10.43
CA LEU A 137 -20.99 -17.86 -9.34
C LEU A 137 -21.38 -17.23 -8.02
N ASP A 138 -21.14 -17.91 -6.91
CA ASP A 138 -21.44 -17.46 -5.56
C ASP A 138 -20.17 -17.03 -4.81
N LEU A 139 -20.13 -15.79 -4.27
CA LEU A 139 -19.10 -15.35 -3.34
C LEU A 139 -19.42 -15.80 -1.93
N VAL A 140 -18.44 -16.43 -1.27
CA VAL A 140 -18.53 -16.92 0.10
C VAL A 140 -17.47 -16.24 0.96
N LEU A 141 -17.89 -15.52 2.02
CA LEU A 141 -16.95 -15.05 3.05
C LEU A 141 -16.51 -16.24 3.90
N ALA A 142 -15.28 -16.68 3.68
CA ALA A 142 -14.67 -17.83 4.34
C ALA A 142 -13.72 -17.40 5.46
N GLU A 143 -13.21 -18.37 6.21
CA GLU A 143 -12.09 -18.19 7.12
C GLU A 143 -10.79 -18.03 6.32
N ASP A 144 -9.82 -17.30 6.87
CA ASP A 144 -8.49 -17.18 6.28
C ASP A 144 -7.77 -18.54 6.27
N PRO A 145 -7.51 -19.15 5.10
CA PRO A 145 -6.81 -20.43 5.06
C PRO A 145 -5.37 -20.34 5.59
N ALA A 146 -4.75 -19.18 5.58
CA ALA A 146 -3.40 -18.98 6.09
C ALA A 146 -3.30 -19.18 7.61
N GLU A 147 -4.38 -18.99 8.37
CA GLU A 147 -4.41 -19.29 9.82
C GLU A 147 -4.06 -20.74 10.13
N THR A 148 -4.43 -21.67 9.27
CA THR A 148 -4.19 -23.10 9.47
C THR A 148 -3.09 -23.67 8.61
N LEU A 149 -2.79 -23.07 7.47
CA LEU A 149 -1.88 -23.61 6.46
C LEU A 149 -0.49 -22.96 6.49
N TRP A 150 -0.36 -21.77 7.04
CA TRP A 150 0.92 -21.05 7.09
C TRP A 150 1.57 -21.24 8.47
N GLU A 151 2.24 -22.37 8.68
CA GLU A 151 2.87 -22.75 9.96
C GLU A 151 3.83 -21.70 10.52
N GLU A 152 4.61 -21.04 9.64
CA GLU A 152 5.58 -20.01 10.00
C GLU A 152 5.03 -18.59 9.75
N ARG A 153 3.71 -18.40 9.89
CA ARG A 153 3.10 -17.08 9.69
C ARG A 153 3.71 -16.06 10.65
N PRO A 154 4.24 -14.94 10.15
CA PRO A 154 4.72 -13.87 11.01
C PRO A 154 3.62 -13.40 11.97
N ALA A 155 3.99 -13.08 13.21
CA ALA A 155 3.03 -12.50 14.15
C ALA A 155 2.53 -11.12 13.69
N ILE A 156 1.37 -10.70 14.17
CA ILE A 156 0.92 -9.32 13.99
C ILE A 156 1.96 -8.40 14.63
N PRO A 157 2.39 -7.32 13.96
CA PRO A 157 3.43 -6.43 14.45
C PRO A 157 3.10 -5.84 15.83
N GLN A 158 4.11 -5.80 16.70
CA GLN A 158 3.98 -5.32 18.09
C GLN A 158 5.01 -4.23 18.43
N ALA A 159 5.37 -3.40 17.46
CA ALA A 159 6.29 -2.29 17.70
C ALA A 159 5.69 -1.25 18.66
N PRO A 160 6.51 -0.64 19.55
CA PRO A 160 6.01 0.37 20.48
C PRO A 160 5.37 1.58 19.77
N VAL A 161 4.27 2.07 20.34
CA VAL A 161 3.65 3.32 19.90
C VAL A 161 4.45 4.50 20.43
N CYS A 162 4.73 5.47 19.56
CA CYS A 162 5.36 6.73 19.89
C CYS A 162 4.39 7.90 19.67
N LEU A 163 4.39 8.88 20.57
CA LEU A 163 3.63 10.11 20.37
C LEU A 163 4.28 10.97 19.29
N HIS A 164 3.47 11.54 18.41
CA HIS A 164 3.92 12.56 17.46
C HIS A 164 3.75 13.95 18.08
N PRO A 165 4.86 14.65 18.39
CA PRO A 165 4.78 15.91 19.13
C PRO A 165 3.99 17.00 18.42
N ILE A 166 3.24 17.80 19.18
CA ILE A 166 2.45 18.94 18.68
C ILE A 166 3.31 19.95 17.90
N ALA A 167 4.60 20.06 18.24
CA ALA A 167 5.56 20.90 17.52
C ALA A 167 5.74 20.52 16.04
N TYR A 168 5.39 19.31 15.66
CA TYR A 168 5.42 18.79 14.28
C TYR A 168 4.01 18.58 13.72
N ALA A 169 3.05 18.21 14.56
CA ALA A 169 1.66 18.01 14.14
C ALA A 169 0.88 19.30 13.93
N GLY A 170 1.23 20.37 14.65
CA GLY A 170 0.57 21.68 14.58
C GLY A 170 -0.84 21.73 15.16
N LYS A 171 -1.51 20.58 15.37
CA LYS A 171 -2.86 20.44 15.89
C LYS A 171 -2.95 19.26 16.83
N SER A 172 -3.61 19.43 17.99
CA SER A 172 -3.77 18.35 18.96
C SER A 172 -4.71 17.25 18.47
N ALA A 173 -4.59 16.04 19.01
CA ALA A 173 -5.53 14.96 18.70
C ALA A 173 -6.94 15.31 19.17
N ALA A 174 -7.07 15.96 20.34
CA ALA A 174 -8.36 16.44 20.86
C ALA A 174 -9.05 17.41 19.88
N ASP A 175 -8.31 18.37 19.30
CA ASP A 175 -8.87 19.30 18.33
C ASP A 175 -9.28 18.61 17.03
N LYS A 176 -8.46 17.66 16.53
CA LYS A 176 -8.79 16.87 15.34
C LYS A 176 -10.06 16.06 15.53
N ILE A 177 -10.20 15.41 16.70
CA ILE A 177 -11.40 14.65 17.07
C ILE A 177 -12.62 15.56 17.18
N LYS A 178 -12.45 16.75 17.74
CA LYS A 178 -13.52 17.75 17.81
C LYS A 178 -14.03 18.13 16.42
N ASP A 179 -13.12 18.45 15.49
CA ASP A 179 -13.50 18.78 14.11
C ASP A 179 -14.20 17.62 13.42
N LEU A 180 -13.72 16.37 13.63
CA LEU A 180 -14.36 15.17 13.10
C LEU A 180 -15.80 15.02 13.62
N ARG A 181 -16.03 15.27 14.92
CA ARG A 181 -17.37 15.24 15.53
C ARG A 181 -18.32 16.30 14.94
N GLU A 182 -17.82 17.50 14.71
CA GLU A 182 -18.60 18.58 14.05
C GLU A 182 -19.02 18.17 12.63
N ARG A 183 -18.14 17.49 11.89
CA ARG A 183 -18.46 16.96 10.55
C ARG A 183 -19.45 15.80 10.56
N LEU A 184 -19.32 14.88 11.53
CA LEU A 184 -20.30 13.82 11.74
C LEU A 184 -21.69 14.41 12.04
N GLN A 185 -21.74 15.40 12.93
CA GLN A 185 -22.98 16.11 13.27
C GLN A 185 -23.60 16.82 12.05
N ALA A 186 -22.78 17.49 11.22
CA ALA A 186 -23.24 18.14 9.99
C ALA A 186 -23.82 17.16 8.97
N ARG A 187 -23.41 15.89 9.03
CA ARG A 187 -23.95 14.79 8.21
C ARG A 187 -25.08 14.01 8.89
N HIS A 188 -25.48 14.38 10.07
CA HIS A 188 -26.49 13.68 10.89
C HIS A 188 -26.12 12.22 11.14
N VAL A 189 -24.84 11.94 11.41
CA VAL A 189 -24.31 10.61 11.72
C VAL A 189 -23.69 10.63 13.12
N GLU A 190 -23.92 9.55 13.88
CA GLU A 190 -23.51 9.51 15.30
C GLU A 190 -22.07 9.04 15.51
N ALA A 191 -21.54 8.22 14.59
CA ALA A 191 -20.22 7.61 14.73
C ALA A 191 -19.51 7.39 13.39
N THR A 192 -18.21 7.13 13.46
CA THR A 192 -17.40 6.61 12.35
C THR A 192 -16.37 5.61 12.86
N LEU A 193 -16.06 4.60 12.03
CA LEU A 193 -14.94 3.69 12.23
C LEU A 193 -13.82 4.08 11.29
N VAL A 194 -12.65 4.36 11.84
CA VAL A 194 -11.43 4.70 11.10
C VAL A 194 -10.57 3.45 10.99
N CYS A 195 -10.42 2.92 9.78
CA CYS A 195 -9.68 1.70 9.49
C CYS A 195 -8.28 1.97 8.95
N LYS A 196 -8.08 3.00 8.14
CA LYS A 196 -6.78 3.31 7.54
C LYS A 196 -5.76 3.72 8.59
N LEU A 197 -4.61 3.03 8.60
CA LEU A 197 -3.56 3.23 9.60
C LEU A 197 -2.98 4.64 9.59
N ASP A 198 -2.85 5.25 8.42
CA ASP A 198 -2.36 6.62 8.25
C ASP A 198 -3.34 7.67 8.79
N GLU A 199 -4.65 7.41 8.68
CA GLU A 199 -5.69 8.26 9.26
C GLU A 199 -5.75 8.12 10.78
N VAL A 200 -5.63 6.88 11.30
CA VAL A 200 -5.52 6.62 12.74
C VAL A 200 -4.29 7.34 13.32
N ALA A 201 -3.13 7.17 12.68
CA ALA A 201 -1.88 7.78 13.11
C ALA A 201 -1.92 9.32 13.10
N TRP A 202 -2.57 9.91 12.06
CA TRP A 202 -2.76 11.35 11.98
C TRP A 202 -3.77 11.87 13.01
N LEU A 203 -4.91 11.20 13.17
CA LEU A 203 -5.99 11.62 14.08
C LEU A 203 -5.54 11.58 15.54
N ALA A 204 -4.90 10.49 15.96
CA ALA A 204 -4.42 10.29 17.32
C ALA A 204 -3.04 10.91 17.63
N ASN A 205 -2.35 11.49 16.63
CA ASN A 205 -0.96 11.95 16.74
C ASN A 205 -0.02 10.88 17.29
N ILE A 206 -0.08 9.67 16.73
CA ILE A 206 0.80 8.55 17.08
C ILE A 206 1.61 8.09 15.86
N ARG A 207 2.73 7.46 16.14
CA ARG A 207 3.57 6.79 15.14
C ARG A 207 4.04 5.44 15.68
N GLY A 208 4.43 4.54 14.80
CA GLY A 208 5.01 3.24 15.13
C GLY A 208 5.81 2.71 13.94
N THR A 209 6.27 1.49 14.02
CA THR A 209 7.05 0.83 12.97
C THR A 209 6.45 -0.54 12.59
N ASP A 210 5.12 -0.65 12.65
CA ASP A 210 4.41 -1.88 12.32
C ASP A 210 4.40 -2.18 10.81
N VAL A 211 4.52 -1.14 10.00
CA VAL A 211 4.55 -1.21 8.55
C VAL A 211 5.93 -0.80 8.06
N HIS A 212 6.52 -1.60 7.20
CA HIS A 212 7.84 -1.32 6.63
C HIS A 212 7.86 0.05 5.94
N CYS A 213 8.89 0.83 6.18
CA CYS A 213 9.08 2.20 5.67
C CYS A 213 7.97 3.21 6.03
N CYS A 214 6.89 2.80 6.66
CA CYS A 214 5.77 3.67 7.03
C CYS A 214 5.66 3.80 8.54
N PRO A 215 5.64 5.02 9.11
CA PRO A 215 5.61 5.23 10.55
C PRO A 215 4.19 5.05 11.12
N LEU A 216 3.61 3.87 10.92
CA LEU A 216 2.23 3.53 11.22
C LEU A 216 2.11 2.51 12.36
N VAL A 217 0.94 2.49 12.98
CA VAL A 217 0.54 1.58 14.05
C VAL A 217 -0.67 0.77 13.58
N VAL A 218 -0.60 -0.55 13.68
CA VAL A 218 -1.77 -1.41 13.46
C VAL A 218 -2.79 -1.15 14.57
N ALA A 219 -3.86 -0.44 14.22
CA ALA A 219 -4.90 -0.01 15.14
C ALA A 219 -6.16 0.42 14.38
N TYR A 220 -7.32 0.37 15.04
CA TYR A 220 -8.56 1.00 14.61
C TYR A 220 -8.92 2.16 15.52
N MET A 221 -9.74 3.07 15.04
CA MET A 221 -10.28 4.12 15.90
C MET A 221 -11.79 4.25 15.72
N TRP A 222 -12.54 4.14 16.82
CA TRP A 222 -13.98 4.36 16.87
C TRP A 222 -14.27 5.72 17.48
N VAL A 223 -14.97 6.57 16.74
CA VAL A 223 -15.29 7.93 17.20
C VAL A 223 -16.79 8.15 17.17
N THR A 224 -17.35 8.50 18.33
CA THR A 224 -18.72 8.97 18.48
C THR A 224 -18.74 10.42 18.96
N GLN A 225 -19.92 11.02 19.11
CA GLN A 225 -20.06 12.36 19.68
C GLN A 225 -19.49 12.48 21.12
N GLN A 226 -19.44 11.37 21.88
CA GLN A 226 -19.02 11.36 23.28
C GLN A 226 -17.68 10.68 23.51
N LYS A 227 -17.36 9.65 22.71
CA LYS A 227 -16.19 8.79 22.93
C LYS A 227 -15.24 8.81 21.72
N ALA A 228 -13.96 8.62 21.99
CA ALA A 228 -12.96 8.26 20.99
C ALA A 228 -12.15 7.10 21.56
N VAL A 229 -12.18 5.95 20.89
CA VAL A 229 -11.54 4.72 21.34
C VAL A 229 -10.52 4.26 20.31
N LEU A 230 -9.29 4.11 20.75
CA LEU A 230 -8.19 3.53 19.97
C LEU A 230 -8.09 2.03 20.33
N TYR A 231 -8.32 1.17 19.35
CA TYR A 231 -8.15 -0.28 19.46
C TYR A 231 -6.75 -0.64 18.97
N VAL A 232 -5.88 -0.98 19.91
CA VAL A 232 -4.45 -1.26 19.67
C VAL A 232 -3.98 -2.36 20.61
N ASP A 233 -2.98 -3.13 20.20
CA ASP A 233 -2.40 -4.14 21.10
C ASP A 233 -1.82 -3.46 22.36
N ASP A 234 -2.22 -3.96 23.53
CA ASP A 234 -1.80 -3.43 24.83
C ASP A 234 -0.28 -3.45 25.04
N ALA A 235 0.42 -4.44 24.44
CA ALA A 235 1.87 -4.55 24.52
C ALA A 235 2.62 -3.39 23.84
N LYS A 236 1.97 -2.64 22.96
CA LYS A 236 2.56 -1.48 22.27
C LYS A 236 2.52 -0.19 23.07
N LEU A 237 1.73 -0.15 24.15
CA LEU A 237 1.45 1.06 24.92
C LEU A 237 2.17 1.03 26.26
N ASP A 238 3.08 1.94 26.50
CA ASP A 238 3.56 2.24 27.84
C ASP A 238 2.61 3.18 28.59
N ASP A 239 2.82 3.33 29.90
CA ASP A 239 1.99 4.18 30.78
C ASP A 239 2.01 5.66 30.35
N THR A 240 3.12 6.13 29.79
CA THR A 240 3.29 7.52 29.33
C THR A 240 2.39 7.78 28.11
N VAL A 241 2.42 6.87 27.13
CA VAL A 241 1.60 6.98 25.93
C VAL A 241 0.10 6.86 26.30
N ARG A 242 -0.28 5.87 27.14
CA ARG A 242 -1.67 5.73 27.60
C ARG A 242 -2.19 6.99 28.28
N LYS A 243 -1.41 7.55 29.19
CA LYS A 243 -1.78 8.77 29.89
C LYS A 243 -1.94 9.95 28.94
N ALA A 244 -1.00 10.12 28.02
CA ALA A 244 -1.05 11.22 27.04
C ALA A 244 -2.27 11.08 26.10
N LEU A 245 -2.62 9.88 25.66
CA LEU A 245 -3.82 9.65 24.85
C LEU A 245 -5.09 9.92 25.64
N LEU A 246 -5.15 9.48 26.89
CA LEU A 246 -6.28 9.76 27.76
C LEU A 246 -6.48 11.27 28.01
N GLU A 247 -5.40 12.03 28.21
CA GLU A 247 -5.42 13.50 28.31
C GLU A 247 -5.95 14.19 27.04
N GLN A 248 -5.84 13.53 25.87
CA GLN A 248 -6.43 13.95 24.60
C GLN A 248 -7.87 13.44 24.39
N GLY A 249 -8.45 12.77 25.39
CA GLY A 249 -9.81 12.22 25.32
C GLY A 249 -9.91 10.92 24.51
N ILE A 250 -8.81 10.19 24.34
CA ILE A 250 -8.73 8.92 23.63
C ILE A 250 -8.58 7.79 24.66
N GLU A 251 -9.58 6.92 24.75
CA GLU A 251 -9.54 5.66 25.50
C GLU A 251 -8.81 4.59 24.66
N CYS A 252 -7.93 3.80 25.29
CA CYS A 252 -7.26 2.69 24.64
C CYS A 252 -7.90 1.36 25.04
N ARG A 253 -8.17 0.49 24.06
CA ARG A 253 -8.70 -0.87 24.27
C ARG A 253 -7.89 -1.88 23.45
N PRO A 254 -7.83 -3.15 23.86
CA PRO A 254 -7.14 -4.20 23.10
C PRO A 254 -7.65 -4.27 21.66
N TYR A 255 -6.73 -4.46 20.70
CA TYR A 255 -7.04 -4.49 19.25
C TYR A 255 -8.20 -5.44 18.91
N GLY A 256 -8.17 -6.67 19.43
CA GLY A 256 -9.20 -7.68 19.17
C GLY A 256 -10.55 -7.40 19.83
N SER A 257 -10.65 -6.45 20.78
CA SER A 257 -11.93 -6.15 21.44
C SER A 257 -12.91 -5.37 20.55
N LEU A 258 -12.44 -4.80 19.44
CA LEU A 258 -13.32 -4.15 18.45
C LEU A 258 -14.42 -5.09 17.95
N VAL A 259 -14.11 -6.35 17.71
CA VAL A 259 -15.06 -7.38 17.24
C VAL A 259 -16.20 -7.61 18.25
N GLN A 260 -15.91 -7.43 19.54
CA GLN A 260 -16.91 -7.59 20.62
C GLN A 260 -17.70 -6.31 20.86
N ASP A 261 -17.10 -5.15 20.61
CA ASP A 261 -17.71 -3.86 20.90
C ASP A 261 -18.65 -3.38 19.80
N LEU A 262 -18.34 -3.65 18.52
CA LEU A 262 -19.16 -3.21 17.39
C LEU A 262 -20.60 -3.74 17.44
N PRO A 263 -20.90 -5.03 17.76
CA PRO A 263 -22.25 -5.54 17.86
C PRO A 263 -23.12 -4.83 18.92
N VAL A 264 -22.49 -4.20 19.91
CA VAL A 264 -23.14 -3.51 21.02
C VAL A 264 -22.82 -2.02 21.09
N CYS A 265 -22.45 -1.42 19.95
CA CYS A 265 -21.99 -0.04 19.88
C CYS A 265 -23.01 1.02 20.31
N GLY A 266 -24.31 0.68 20.28
CA GLY A 266 -25.41 1.51 20.81
C GLY A 266 -25.70 2.79 20.01
N VAL A 267 -25.14 2.94 18.78
CA VAL A 267 -25.42 4.07 17.89
C VAL A 267 -26.48 3.72 16.85
N GLN A 268 -27.26 4.72 16.42
CA GLN A 268 -28.30 4.54 15.40
C GLN A 268 -27.77 4.68 13.98
N SER A 269 -26.60 5.34 13.80
CA SER A 269 -25.99 5.54 12.49
C SER A 269 -24.49 5.64 12.58
N VAL A 270 -23.81 5.04 11.58
CA VAL A 270 -22.35 5.05 11.44
C VAL A 270 -21.97 5.43 10.01
N LEU A 271 -21.00 6.33 9.86
CA LEU A 271 -20.34 6.58 8.59
C LEU A 271 -19.21 5.57 8.41
N LEU A 272 -19.23 4.84 7.32
CA LEU A 272 -18.16 3.98 6.89
C LEU A 272 -17.58 4.45 5.55
N ASP A 273 -16.28 4.54 5.48
CA ASP A 273 -15.59 4.56 4.20
C ASP A 273 -15.55 3.13 3.66
N VAL A 274 -16.48 2.81 2.79
CA VAL A 274 -16.66 1.46 2.24
C VAL A 274 -15.48 0.98 1.40
N ASN A 275 -14.60 1.89 0.96
CA ASN A 275 -13.38 1.54 0.22
C ASN A 275 -12.22 1.16 1.15
N SER A 276 -12.32 1.42 2.46
CA SER A 276 -11.27 1.12 3.42
C SER A 276 -11.72 0.30 4.62
N THR A 277 -13.02 0.21 4.86
CA THR A 277 -13.59 -0.66 5.90
C THR A 277 -13.74 -2.06 5.34
N ASN A 278 -13.14 -3.06 5.99
CA ASN A 278 -13.27 -4.44 5.55
C ASN A 278 -14.69 -5.01 5.78
N SER A 279 -15.08 -6.00 4.98
CA SER A 279 -16.44 -6.57 4.96
C SER A 279 -16.83 -7.16 6.32
N ARG A 280 -15.90 -7.81 7.02
CA ARG A 280 -16.20 -8.42 8.33
C ARG A 280 -16.59 -7.39 9.37
N LEU A 281 -15.93 -6.23 9.42
CA LEU A 281 -16.31 -5.16 10.34
C LEU A 281 -17.67 -4.55 9.99
N GLY A 282 -18.01 -4.49 8.71
CA GLY A 282 -19.34 -4.09 8.25
C GLY A 282 -20.44 -5.04 8.73
N GLU A 283 -20.22 -6.35 8.66
CA GLU A 283 -21.15 -7.38 9.13
C GLU A 283 -21.38 -7.40 10.65
N LEU A 284 -20.38 -6.92 11.43
CA LEU A 284 -20.48 -6.89 12.89
C LEU A 284 -21.39 -5.78 13.44
N LEU A 285 -21.74 -4.80 12.64
CA LEU A 285 -22.66 -3.73 13.07
C LEU A 285 -24.07 -4.27 13.25
N PRO A 286 -24.81 -3.81 14.31
CA PRO A 286 -26.19 -4.22 14.51
C PRO A 286 -27.06 -3.89 13.29
N GLU A 287 -27.99 -4.77 12.92
CA GLU A 287 -28.96 -4.53 11.83
C GLU A 287 -29.75 -3.21 12.02
N ALA A 288 -30.00 -2.82 13.27
CA ALA A 288 -30.66 -1.56 13.60
C ALA A 288 -29.77 -0.32 13.36
N CYS A 289 -28.45 -0.50 13.20
CA CYS A 289 -27.53 0.59 12.95
C CYS A 289 -27.50 0.93 11.46
N LYS A 290 -27.93 2.12 11.10
CA LYS A 290 -27.89 2.58 9.72
C LYS A 290 -26.45 2.84 9.27
N ILE A 291 -25.95 2.08 8.32
CA ILE A 291 -24.69 2.35 7.66
C ILE A 291 -24.90 3.47 6.64
N VAL A 292 -24.14 4.54 6.79
CA VAL A 292 -24.04 5.63 5.82
C VAL A 292 -22.73 5.44 5.05
N SER A 293 -22.83 4.99 3.81
CA SER A 293 -21.68 4.85 2.93
C SER A 293 -21.16 6.23 2.53
N GLY A 294 -19.86 6.44 2.63
CA GLY A 294 -19.21 7.69 2.24
C GLY A 294 -17.70 7.55 2.21
N GLY A 295 -17.01 8.56 1.71
CA GLY A 295 -15.55 8.63 1.83
C GLY A 295 -15.14 9.09 3.23
N SER A 296 -13.86 8.87 3.56
CA SER A 296 -13.26 9.32 4.81
C SER A 296 -13.47 10.82 5.05
N LEU A 297 -13.84 11.18 6.29
CA LEU A 297 -13.87 12.58 6.74
C LEU A 297 -12.48 13.09 7.15
N ILE A 298 -11.51 12.19 7.32
CA ILE A 298 -10.15 12.48 7.78
C ILE A 298 -9.22 12.74 6.61
N ALA A 299 -9.30 11.95 5.54
CA ALA A 299 -8.43 12.06 4.37
C ALA A 299 -8.37 13.49 3.78
N PRO A 300 -9.48 14.21 3.57
CA PRO A 300 -9.45 15.58 3.07
C PRO A 300 -8.75 16.55 4.04
N GLU A 301 -8.95 16.37 5.35
CA GLU A 301 -8.30 17.21 6.38
C GLU A 301 -6.79 16.98 6.43
N LYS A 302 -6.39 15.70 6.43
CA LYS A 302 -4.98 15.31 6.38
C LYS A 302 -4.31 15.78 5.08
N ALA A 303 -5.04 15.83 3.97
CA ALA A 303 -4.54 16.32 2.68
C ALA A 303 -4.22 17.83 2.72
N VAL A 304 -5.00 18.63 3.44
CA VAL A 304 -4.77 20.07 3.59
C VAL A 304 -3.89 20.31 4.81
N LYS A 305 -2.59 20.53 4.58
CA LYS A 305 -1.58 20.69 5.62
C LYS A 305 -1.71 22.04 6.31
N ASN A 306 -1.58 22.07 7.65
CA ASN A 306 -1.44 23.28 8.42
C ASN A 306 -0.03 23.90 8.25
N GLU A 307 0.19 25.14 8.73
CA GLU A 307 1.46 25.84 8.58
C GLU A 307 2.66 25.09 9.21
N THR A 308 2.45 24.39 10.31
CA THR A 308 3.50 23.57 10.96
C THR A 308 3.90 22.40 10.07
N GLU A 309 2.93 21.67 9.53
CA GLU A 309 3.16 20.56 8.61
C GLU A 309 3.83 21.05 7.31
N ILE A 310 3.39 22.18 6.73
CA ILE A 310 4.01 22.79 5.54
C ILE A 310 5.48 23.12 5.80
N ASN A 311 5.79 23.76 6.93
CA ASN A 311 7.16 24.07 7.30
C ASN A 311 8.00 22.81 7.56
N GLY A 312 7.39 21.78 8.15
CA GLY A 312 8.00 20.48 8.31
C GLY A 312 8.41 19.86 6.96
N PHE A 313 7.50 19.82 5.99
CA PHE A 313 7.81 19.34 4.62
C PHE A 313 8.92 20.15 3.95
N ARG A 314 8.90 21.48 4.05
CA ARG A 314 9.97 22.33 3.50
C ARG A 314 11.32 21.99 4.10
N ASN A 315 11.39 21.82 5.44
CA ASN A 315 12.61 21.45 6.14
C ASN A 315 13.08 20.04 5.80
N ALA A 316 12.16 19.06 5.69
CA ALA A 316 12.47 17.70 5.27
C ALA A 316 13.07 17.69 3.87
N MET A 317 12.43 18.35 2.90
CA MET A 317 12.92 18.45 1.52
C MET A 317 14.27 19.17 1.42
N TYR A 318 14.52 20.19 2.26
CA TYR A 318 15.81 20.85 2.30
C TYR A 318 16.93 19.91 2.80
N ARG A 319 16.70 19.17 3.89
CA ARG A 319 17.66 18.20 4.44
C ARG A 319 17.93 17.06 3.45
N ASP A 320 16.87 16.52 2.88
CA ASP A 320 16.97 15.43 1.90
C ASP A 320 17.70 15.88 0.62
N GLY A 321 17.44 17.12 0.18
CA GLY A 321 18.16 17.74 -0.92
C GLY A 321 19.67 17.84 -0.66
N ILE A 322 20.09 18.14 0.57
CA ILE A 322 21.52 18.14 0.96
C ILE A 322 22.11 16.72 0.84
N ALA A 323 21.37 15.70 1.34
CA ALA A 323 21.79 14.30 1.22
C ALA A 323 21.93 13.87 -0.25
N MET A 324 20.94 14.22 -1.07
CA MET A 324 20.95 13.93 -2.52
C MET A 324 22.11 14.60 -3.25
N VAL A 325 22.40 15.87 -2.97
CA VAL A 325 23.55 16.59 -3.59
C VAL A 325 24.87 15.94 -3.20
N LYS A 326 25.06 15.57 -1.93
CA LYS A 326 26.24 14.85 -1.45
C LYS A 326 26.38 13.48 -2.16
N PHE A 327 25.27 12.77 -2.30
CA PHE A 327 25.22 11.50 -2.99
C PHE A 327 25.60 11.65 -4.48
N LEU A 328 25.01 12.59 -5.21
CA LEU A 328 25.32 12.82 -6.61
C LEU A 328 26.79 13.23 -6.84
N HIS A 329 27.34 14.03 -5.92
CA HIS A 329 28.76 14.39 -5.95
C HIS A 329 29.67 13.17 -5.75
N TRP A 330 29.30 12.25 -4.88
CA TRP A 330 30.02 11.02 -4.63
C TRP A 330 29.86 9.98 -5.76
N LEU A 331 28.64 9.82 -6.31
CA LEU A 331 28.25 8.74 -7.21
C LEU A 331 29.14 8.63 -8.46
N LEU A 332 29.26 9.74 -9.20
CA LEU A 332 29.95 9.72 -10.51
C LEU A 332 31.45 9.38 -10.40
N PRO A 333 32.23 9.92 -9.45
CA PRO A 333 33.59 9.45 -9.20
C PRO A 333 33.65 7.98 -8.75
N ALA A 334 32.76 7.55 -7.85
CA ALA A 334 32.73 6.19 -7.32
C ALA A 334 32.48 5.14 -8.41
N VAL A 335 31.53 5.38 -9.30
CA VAL A 335 31.25 4.49 -10.44
C VAL A 335 32.46 4.39 -11.39
N LYS A 336 33.22 5.48 -11.58
CA LYS A 336 34.43 5.46 -12.41
C LYS A 336 35.57 4.63 -11.80
N THR A 337 35.63 4.54 -10.48
CA THR A 337 36.63 3.71 -9.79
C THR A 337 36.29 2.23 -9.79
N GLY A 338 35.02 1.87 -10.07
CA GLY A 338 34.50 0.49 -10.04
C GLY A 338 33.91 0.10 -8.67
N ASP A 339 33.52 -1.16 -8.56
CA ASP A 339 33.01 -1.81 -7.32
C ASP A 339 31.69 -1.21 -6.76
N GLN A 340 30.95 -0.44 -7.55
CA GLN A 340 29.64 0.04 -7.16
C GLN A 340 28.56 -0.81 -7.79
N THR A 341 27.55 -1.17 -6.98
CA THR A 341 26.36 -1.94 -7.41
C THR A 341 25.09 -1.18 -7.04
N GLU A 342 23.95 -1.63 -7.54
CA GLU A 342 22.63 -1.06 -7.22
C GLU A 342 22.39 -1.03 -5.71
N LEU A 343 22.70 -2.13 -4.99
CA LEU A 343 22.59 -2.19 -3.54
C LEU A 343 23.61 -1.27 -2.83
N SER A 344 24.85 -1.16 -3.35
CA SER A 344 25.87 -0.33 -2.72
C SER A 344 25.52 1.15 -2.77
N VAL A 345 24.97 1.63 -3.90
CA VAL A 345 24.56 3.04 -4.05
C VAL A 345 23.30 3.35 -3.26
N SER A 346 22.37 2.41 -3.15
CA SER A 346 21.17 2.53 -2.29
C SER A 346 21.58 2.74 -0.83
N ARG A 347 22.44 1.87 -0.29
CA ARG A 347 22.98 2.00 1.07
C ARG A 347 23.73 3.32 1.27
N LYS A 348 24.49 3.75 0.28
CA LYS A 348 25.25 5.01 0.36
C LYS A 348 24.36 6.24 0.43
N LEU A 349 23.26 6.24 -0.31
CA LEU A 349 22.27 7.32 -0.23
C LEU A 349 21.59 7.35 1.16
N GLU A 350 21.24 6.19 1.70
CA GLU A 350 20.68 6.08 3.05
C GLU A 350 21.66 6.60 4.11
N GLU A 351 22.97 6.29 4.01
CA GLU A 351 23.98 6.85 4.91
C GLU A 351 23.98 8.39 4.90
N PHE A 352 23.91 9.03 3.74
CA PHE A 352 23.83 10.50 3.66
C PHE A 352 22.56 11.07 4.26
N ARG A 353 21.43 10.37 4.13
CA ARG A 353 20.15 10.71 4.76
C ARG A 353 20.21 10.55 6.28
N ALA A 354 20.79 9.45 6.76
CA ALA A 354 20.94 9.19 8.19
C ALA A 354 21.80 10.22 8.93
N MET A 355 22.69 10.93 8.21
CA MET A 355 23.45 12.05 8.77
C MET A 355 22.61 13.33 8.94
N GLN A 356 21.38 13.37 8.42
CA GLN A 356 20.54 14.56 8.53
C GLN A 356 19.74 14.55 9.86
N PRO A 357 19.52 15.74 10.46
CA PRO A 357 18.70 15.82 11.66
C PRO A 357 17.30 15.29 11.43
N LEU A 358 16.70 14.72 12.46
CA LEU A 358 15.31 14.21 12.47
C LEU A 358 15.04 13.02 11.53
N TYR A 359 16.04 12.39 10.95
CA TYR A 359 15.91 11.18 10.14
C TYR A 359 15.32 10.03 10.97
N LYS A 360 14.40 9.27 10.37
CA LYS A 360 13.68 8.16 11.00
C LYS A 360 13.78 6.83 10.24
N GLY A 361 14.21 6.85 9.01
CA GLY A 361 14.31 5.70 8.13
C GLY A 361 13.96 6.04 6.69
N LEU A 362 13.91 5.04 5.84
CA LEU A 362 13.45 5.17 4.46
C LEU A 362 11.93 5.40 4.41
N SER A 363 11.43 6.10 3.39
CA SER A 363 9.99 6.21 3.12
C SER A 363 9.45 5.07 2.26
N PHE A 364 10.32 4.41 1.51
CA PHE A 364 10.13 3.18 0.74
C PHE A 364 11.50 2.61 0.40
N ASP A 365 11.55 1.33 0.00
CA ASP A 365 12.80 0.70 -0.41
C ASP A 365 13.36 1.38 -1.65
N THR A 366 14.64 1.75 -1.62
CA THR A 366 15.26 2.52 -2.69
C THR A 366 15.29 1.70 -3.98
N ILE A 367 14.70 2.24 -5.04
CA ILE A 367 14.77 1.70 -6.39
C ILE A 367 16.03 2.27 -7.05
N ALA A 368 17.01 1.43 -7.33
CA ALA A 368 18.22 1.80 -8.03
C ALA A 368 18.36 0.90 -9.26
N GLY A 369 17.60 1.19 -10.32
CA GLY A 369 17.56 0.38 -11.53
C GLY A 369 18.60 0.86 -12.56
N TYR A 370 19.66 0.07 -12.77
CA TYR A 370 20.67 0.34 -13.79
C TYR A 370 20.33 -0.34 -15.11
N ALA A 371 20.47 0.38 -16.20
CA ALA A 371 20.24 -0.12 -17.55
C ALA A 371 18.88 -0.83 -17.72
N ALA A 372 18.85 -2.15 -17.95
CA ALA A 372 17.62 -2.92 -18.14
C ALA A 372 16.72 -2.94 -16.88
N HIS A 373 17.28 -2.93 -15.66
CA HIS A 373 16.51 -2.89 -14.42
C HIS A 373 15.71 -1.59 -14.27
N GLY A 374 16.16 -0.48 -14.87
CA GLY A 374 15.39 0.76 -14.93
C GLY A 374 14.07 0.67 -15.70
N ALA A 375 13.82 -0.40 -16.45
CA ALA A 375 12.54 -0.66 -17.11
C ALA A 375 11.50 -1.32 -16.17
N ILE A 376 11.93 -1.81 -15.01
CA ILE A 376 11.06 -2.40 -14.01
C ILE A 376 10.66 -1.29 -13.03
N VAL A 377 9.42 -0.81 -13.11
CA VAL A 377 8.98 0.43 -12.40
C VAL A 377 9.17 0.33 -10.89
N HIS A 378 8.83 -0.80 -10.27
CA HIS A 378 9.04 -1.07 -8.85
C HIS A 378 10.13 -2.13 -8.66
N TYR A 379 11.30 -1.87 -9.26
CA TYR A 379 12.46 -2.74 -9.11
C TYR A 379 13.03 -2.65 -7.69
N GLU A 380 13.20 -3.79 -7.07
CA GLU A 380 13.89 -3.92 -5.79
C GLU A 380 15.08 -4.86 -5.98
N ALA A 381 16.29 -4.30 -5.87
CA ALA A 381 17.49 -5.10 -5.98
C ALA A 381 17.65 -6.03 -4.78
N ASP A 382 17.95 -7.29 -5.03
CA ASP A 382 18.33 -8.27 -4.02
C ASP A 382 19.74 -8.82 -4.31
N GLU A 383 20.24 -9.72 -3.46
CA GLU A 383 21.57 -10.33 -3.62
C GLU A 383 21.75 -11.10 -4.94
N LYS A 384 20.64 -11.48 -5.60
CA LYS A 384 20.67 -12.25 -6.87
C LYS A 384 20.58 -11.34 -8.08
N SER A 385 19.78 -10.28 -7.98
CA SER A 385 19.56 -9.33 -9.08
C SER A 385 20.55 -8.17 -9.09
N ASP A 386 21.26 -7.93 -7.97
CA ASP A 386 22.24 -6.84 -7.83
C ASP A 386 23.27 -6.84 -8.96
N CYS A 387 23.41 -5.73 -9.66
CA CYS A 387 24.37 -5.62 -10.77
C CYS A 387 25.36 -4.47 -10.58
N GLU A 388 26.56 -4.63 -11.17
CA GLU A 388 27.60 -3.63 -11.14
C GLU A 388 27.26 -2.43 -12.02
N LEU A 389 27.45 -1.22 -11.49
CA LEU A 389 27.28 0.03 -12.20
C LEU A 389 28.53 0.37 -13.00
N LEU A 390 28.38 0.48 -14.32
CA LEU A 390 29.47 0.85 -15.21
C LEU A 390 29.41 2.35 -15.54
N PRO A 391 30.54 3.00 -15.90
CA PRO A 391 30.58 4.42 -16.30
C PRO A 391 29.99 4.66 -17.69
N LYS A 392 28.77 4.17 -17.93
CA LYS A 392 27.97 4.31 -19.17
C LYS A 392 26.50 4.11 -18.87
N GLY A 393 25.61 4.53 -19.76
CA GLY A 393 24.16 4.31 -19.65
C GLY A 393 23.50 5.14 -18.54
N LEU A 394 22.31 4.73 -18.18
CA LEU A 394 21.42 5.43 -17.24
C LEU A 394 21.21 4.60 -15.96
N LEU A 395 21.21 5.28 -14.83
CA LEU A 395 20.69 4.80 -13.54
C LEU A 395 19.40 5.55 -13.24
N LEU A 396 18.30 4.83 -13.09
CA LEU A 396 17.08 5.34 -12.50
C LEU A 396 17.18 5.14 -10.97
N LEU A 397 17.10 6.23 -10.22
CA LEU A 397 17.19 6.22 -8.77
C LEU A 397 15.93 6.88 -8.22
N ASP A 398 15.09 6.07 -7.56
CA ASP A 398 13.89 6.49 -6.85
C ASP A 398 14.02 6.16 -5.38
N SER A 399 13.84 7.16 -4.51
CA SER A 399 14.21 7.04 -3.10
C SER A 399 13.58 8.12 -2.25
N GLY A 400 13.38 7.84 -0.98
CA GLY A 400 12.85 8.82 -0.05
C GLY A 400 13.22 8.53 1.40
N ALA A 401 12.85 9.44 2.28
CA ALA A 401 13.11 9.33 3.71
C ALA A 401 11.93 9.80 4.55
N GLN A 402 11.75 9.15 5.69
CA GLN A 402 10.93 9.63 6.79
C GLN A 402 11.77 10.54 7.69
N TYR A 403 11.29 11.75 7.90
CA TYR A 403 11.77 12.65 8.92
C TYR A 403 10.68 12.87 9.98
N GLN A 404 11.07 13.29 11.18
CA GLN A 404 10.08 13.55 12.24
C GLN A 404 9.01 14.58 11.84
N ASP A 405 9.33 15.50 10.94
CA ASP A 405 8.51 16.63 10.50
C ASP A 405 8.03 16.54 9.04
N GLY A 406 8.39 15.47 8.30
CA GLY A 406 7.92 15.27 6.93
C GLY A 406 8.47 14.04 6.26
N THR A 407 7.93 13.73 5.10
CA THR A 407 8.33 12.59 4.26
C THR A 407 8.83 13.13 2.93
N THR A 408 9.87 12.51 2.36
CA THR A 408 10.38 12.84 1.03
C THR A 408 10.25 11.66 0.07
N ASP A 409 10.16 11.99 -1.20
CA ASP A 409 10.09 11.08 -2.33
C ASP A 409 10.73 11.79 -3.53
N ILE A 410 11.85 11.28 -4.04
CA ILE A 410 12.67 11.93 -5.06
C ILE A 410 13.16 10.92 -6.07
N THR A 411 12.75 11.08 -7.33
CA THR A 411 13.28 10.29 -8.43
C THR A 411 14.29 11.10 -9.28
N ARG A 412 15.37 10.46 -9.69
CA ARG A 412 16.34 10.99 -10.67
C ARG A 412 16.77 9.91 -11.65
N THR A 413 16.82 10.27 -12.93
CA THR A 413 17.48 9.45 -13.96
C THR A 413 18.84 10.07 -14.28
N ILE A 414 19.91 9.33 -13.97
CA ILE A 414 21.28 9.85 -13.91
C ILE A 414 22.12 9.19 -15.00
N ALA A 415 22.79 10.00 -15.82
CA ALA A 415 23.79 9.50 -16.76
C ALA A 415 25.09 9.15 -16.01
N LEU A 416 25.45 7.87 -15.98
CA LEU A 416 26.70 7.42 -15.33
C LEU A 416 27.93 7.62 -16.22
N GLY A 417 27.78 7.94 -17.50
CA GLY A 417 28.84 8.22 -18.44
C GLY A 417 28.30 8.43 -19.84
N THR A 418 28.94 7.80 -20.85
CA THR A 418 28.54 7.93 -22.25
C THR A 418 27.17 7.30 -22.49
N LEU A 419 26.27 8.07 -23.12
CA LEU A 419 24.93 7.64 -23.52
C LEU A 419 24.88 7.35 -25.01
N THR A 420 24.07 6.39 -25.42
CA THR A 420 23.67 6.18 -26.81
C THR A 420 22.74 7.31 -27.27
N GLU A 421 22.60 7.45 -28.59
CA GLU A 421 21.68 8.41 -29.19
C GLU A 421 20.20 8.08 -28.78
N GLN A 422 19.84 6.79 -28.75
CA GLN A 422 18.50 6.36 -28.35
C GLN A 422 18.18 6.73 -26.91
N GLU A 423 19.09 6.48 -25.95
CA GLU A 423 18.90 6.88 -24.55
C GLU A 423 18.67 8.38 -24.41
N ARG A 424 19.39 9.22 -25.20
CA ARG A 424 19.19 10.67 -25.21
C ARG A 424 17.79 11.07 -25.74
N ILE A 425 17.37 10.40 -26.82
CA ILE A 425 16.04 10.62 -27.41
C ILE A 425 14.96 10.25 -26.40
N ASP A 426 15.01 9.06 -25.83
CA ASP A 426 13.99 8.55 -24.90
C ASP A 426 13.91 9.42 -23.64
N TYR A 427 15.06 9.75 -23.04
CA TYR A 427 15.13 10.69 -21.91
C TYR A 427 14.47 12.03 -22.26
N THR A 428 14.76 12.58 -23.44
CA THR A 428 14.23 13.87 -23.89
C THR A 428 12.73 13.81 -24.10
N LEU A 429 12.19 12.71 -24.65
CA LEU A 429 10.76 12.52 -24.88
C LEU A 429 10.00 12.45 -23.54
N VAL A 430 10.50 11.70 -22.59
CA VAL A 430 9.93 11.60 -21.24
C VAL A 430 9.98 12.96 -20.54
N LEU A 431 11.12 13.65 -20.57
CA LEU A 431 11.28 14.99 -19.97
C LEU A 431 10.29 16.00 -20.58
N ARG A 432 10.08 15.98 -21.89
CA ARG A 432 9.11 16.84 -22.57
C ARG A 432 7.69 16.55 -22.09
N GLY A 433 7.34 15.28 -21.91
CA GLY A 433 6.06 14.86 -21.35
C GLY A 433 5.88 15.37 -19.91
N HIS A 434 6.88 15.18 -19.06
CA HIS A 434 6.91 15.65 -17.68
C HIS A 434 6.70 17.18 -17.58
N ILE A 435 7.48 17.96 -18.35
CA ILE A 435 7.36 19.43 -18.39
C ILE A 435 5.96 19.84 -18.85
N ARG A 436 5.43 19.20 -19.90
CA ARG A 436 4.11 19.52 -20.43
C ARG A 436 3.01 19.28 -19.39
N LEU A 437 3.06 18.15 -18.68
CA LEU A 437 2.12 17.85 -17.60
C LEU A 437 2.24 18.83 -16.44
N ALA A 438 3.48 19.20 -16.05
CA ALA A 438 3.71 20.19 -14.99
C ALA A 438 3.21 21.60 -15.32
N MET A 439 3.14 21.94 -16.61
CA MET A 439 2.70 23.26 -17.10
C MET A 439 1.21 23.32 -17.47
N VAL A 440 0.51 22.20 -17.51
CA VAL A 440 -0.89 22.19 -17.94
C VAL A 440 -1.79 22.95 -16.98
N ARG A 441 -2.72 23.72 -17.54
CA ARG A 441 -3.81 24.37 -16.80
C ARG A 441 -5.11 23.66 -17.19
N PHE A 442 -5.89 23.29 -16.20
CA PHE A 442 -7.11 22.53 -16.39
C PHE A 442 -8.23 23.02 -15.46
N PRO A 443 -9.50 22.83 -15.83
CA PRO A 443 -10.63 23.21 -15.00
C PRO A 443 -10.74 22.30 -13.76
N ALA A 444 -11.37 22.82 -12.71
CA ALA A 444 -11.69 22.02 -11.53
C ALA A 444 -12.54 20.79 -11.92
N GLY A 445 -12.26 19.64 -11.32
CA GLY A 445 -12.90 18.37 -11.62
C GLY A 445 -12.26 17.57 -12.76
N SER A 446 -11.21 18.09 -13.42
CA SER A 446 -10.41 17.27 -14.36
C SER A 446 -9.71 16.13 -13.63
N THR A 447 -9.68 14.97 -14.27
CA THR A 447 -9.07 13.75 -13.70
C THR A 447 -7.66 13.52 -14.24
N GLY A 448 -6.84 12.72 -13.52
CA GLY A 448 -5.53 12.29 -13.98
C GLY A 448 -5.58 11.57 -15.32
N THR A 449 -6.59 10.74 -15.56
CA THR A 449 -6.80 10.05 -16.84
C THR A 449 -6.96 11.01 -18.02
N GLN A 450 -7.64 12.14 -17.82
CA GLN A 450 -7.79 13.18 -18.87
C GLN A 450 -6.46 13.91 -19.13
N LEU A 451 -5.60 14.04 -18.11
CA LEU A 451 -4.32 14.76 -18.20
C LEU A 451 -3.17 13.87 -18.68
N ASP A 452 -3.30 12.56 -18.61
CA ASP A 452 -2.27 11.57 -18.98
C ASP A 452 -1.75 11.77 -20.41
N VAL A 453 -2.61 12.14 -21.35
CA VAL A 453 -2.23 12.45 -22.72
C VAL A 453 -1.16 13.54 -22.80
N CYS A 454 -1.13 14.49 -21.86
CA CYS A 454 -0.12 15.55 -21.85
C CYS A 454 1.29 14.99 -21.63
N ALA A 455 1.42 13.96 -20.80
CA ALA A 455 2.68 13.27 -20.58
C ALA A 455 3.08 12.38 -21.76
N ARG A 456 2.15 11.64 -22.37
CA ARG A 456 2.41 10.66 -23.41
C ARG A 456 2.58 11.25 -24.81
N TYR A 457 2.03 12.41 -25.07
CA TYR A 457 1.92 12.99 -26.42
C TYR A 457 3.28 13.08 -27.17
N ALA A 458 4.36 13.46 -26.46
CA ALA A 458 5.67 13.57 -27.09
C ALA A 458 6.22 12.21 -27.56
N MET A 459 5.96 11.15 -26.82
CA MET A 459 6.32 9.78 -27.15
C MET A 459 5.48 9.25 -28.31
N TRP A 460 4.17 9.45 -28.29
CA TRP A 460 3.26 9.02 -29.37
C TRP A 460 3.61 9.64 -30.72
N GLN A 461 4.09 10.89 -30.75
CA GLN A 461 4.55 11.53 -32.00
C GLN A 461 5.75 10.82 -32.63
N GLN A 462 6.49 10.02 -31.87
CA GLN A 462 7.63 9.23 -32.35
C GLN A 462 7.28 7.73 -32.46
N GLY A 463 6.01 7.35 -32.33
CA GLY A 463 5.56 5.96 -32.40
C GLY A 463 5.98 5.09 -31.23
N VAL A 464 6.41 5.69 -30.10
CA VAL A 464 6.74 4.98 -28.86
C VAL A 464 5.68 5.23 -27.78
N ASN A 465 5.54 4.28 -26.86
CA ASN A 465 4.56 4.35 -25.79
C ASN A 465 5.22 3.94 -24.46
N TYR A 466 4.55 4.29 -23.38
CA TYR A 466 4.82 3.83 -22.02
C TYR A 466 3.63 3.00 -21.52
N LEU A 467 3.88 1.76 -21.08
CA LEU A 467 2.85 0.81 -20.63
C LEU A 467 2.49 1.00 -19.15
#